data_957c9ad00ec603cbc58eb5b607a4e7f4
#
_entry.id   957c9ad00ec603cbc58eb5b607a4e7f4
#
_cell.length_a   1.000
_cell.length_b   1.000
_cell.length_c   1.000
_cell.angle_alpha   90.00
_cell.angle_beta   90.00
_cell.angle_gamma   90.00
#
_symmetry.space_group_name_H-M   'P 1'
#
loop_
_entity.id
_entity.type
_entity.pdbx_description
1 polymer ?
#
loop_
_entity_poly.entity_id
_entity_poly.type
_entity_poly.pdbx_seq_one_letter_code
_entity_poly.pdbx_strand_id
1 'polypeptide(L)'
;MRSWFLLCGRLSNIGVFYPTGNGIDWGIHLARMGVSVSAVSVVGKDEYGDKMREALAAEGFDISHLRVEDGDTSVMLMALKDGVDRVHLEAIDGVMETYRPNEDDRAFILEHDIIHTDLFGNCLDLLPEWHDAGKTVVMDFSVFSQDPEYACENHFPYVDYAFMSFEDDTPELRDWVRHAQELGPRVAVATLGEKGSIAYDGERFYECGIVPAEKVVNTVGAGDSYIAGFTKGVIDGLDIPACMKAGAELSSRVIGSFEPY
;
A
#
# COMPACT_ATOMS: atom_id res chain seq x y z
N MET A 1 -3.91 5.51 7.87
CA MET A 1 -4.32 5.05 6.51
C MET A 1 -5.28 6.09 5.95
N ARG A 2 -4.88 6.78 4.88
CA ARG A 2 -5.72 7.83 4.27
C ARG A 2 -6.70 7.15 3.33
N SER A 3 -8.00 7.32 3.57
CA SER A 3 -9.00 6.37 3.07
C SER A 3 -9.96 6.89 2.01
N TRP A 4 -9.81 8.10 1.44
CA TRP A 4 -10.72 8.60 0.42
C TRP A 4 -10.07 9.39 -0.69
N PHE A 5 -10.62 9.22 -1.87
CA PHE A 5 -10.17 9.82 -3.10
C PHE A 5 -11.23 10.77 -3.67
N LEU A 6 -10.88 12.04 -3.88
CA LEU A 6 -11.63 12.96 -4.72
C LEU A 6 -10.82 13.22 -5.99
N LEU A 7 -11.29 12.77 -7.12
CA LEU A 7 -10.75 13.13 -8.43
C LEU A 7 -11.36 14.44 -8.90
N CYS A 8 -10.60 15.52 -8.86
CA CYS A 8 -10.99 16.79 -9.45
C CYS A 8 -10.45 16.84 -10.89
N GLY A 9 -11.26 16.40 -11.86
CA GLY A 9 -10.95 16.61 -13.27
C GLY A 9 -11.07 18.09 -13.63
N ARG A 10 -10.20 18.58 -14.50
CA ARG A 10 -10.30 19.93 -15.08
C ARG A 10 -11.64 20.07 -15.76
N LEU A 11 -12.50 21.01 -15.31
CA LEU A 11 -13.70 21.53 -15.97
C LEU A 11 -15.01 20.73 -15.91
N SER A 12 -15.22 19.77 -15.06
CA SER A 12 -16.58 19.40 -14.69
C SER A 12 -16.67 19.27 -13.17
N ASN A 13 -17.66 19.90 -12.57
CA ASN A 13 -17.97 19.83 -11.13
C ASN A 13 -18.50 18.45 -10.70
N ILE A 14 -17.98 17.37 -11.25
CA ILE A 14 -18.37 16.01 -10.89
C ILE A 14 -17.16 15.40 -10.17
N GLY A 15 -17.13 15.57 -8.84
CA GLY A 15 -16.24 14.79 -7.99
C GLY A 15 -16.64 13.32 -8.03
N VAL A 16 -15.68 12.42 -8.26
CA VAL A 16 -15.88 10.99 -8.07
C VAL A 16 -15.23 10.62 -6.75
N PHE A 17 -16.01 9.97 -5.88
CA PHE A 17 -15.55 9.50 -4.58
C PHE A 17 -15.58 7.98 -4.58
N TYR A 18 -14.48 7.36 -4.18
CA TYR A 18 -14.45 5.94 -3.92
C TYR A 18 -13.55 5.63 -2.72
N PRO A 19 -13.87 4.56 -1.95
CA PRO A 19 -13.02 4.08 -0.88
C PRO A 19 -11.66 3.66 -1.44
N THR A 20 -10.57 4.12 -0.82
CA THR A 20 -9.21 3.78 -1.24
C THR A 20 -8.22 4.09 -0.11
N GLY A 21 -6.99 3.68 -0.29
CA GLY A 21 -5.86 3.87 0.61
C GLY A 21 -4.90 2.71 0.42
N ASN A 22 -3.59 2.92 0.60
CA ASN A 22 -2.58 1.91 0.29
C ASN A 22 -2.93 0.52 0.85
N GLY A 23 -3.20 0.42 2.15
CA GLY A 23 -3.58 -0.87 2.76
C GLY A 23 -4.98 -1.35 2.35
N ILE A 24 -5.90 -0.44 2.00
CA ILE A 24 -7.25 -0.80 1.55
C ILE A 24 -7.18 -1.44 0.17
N ASP A 25 -6.53 -0.78 -0.79
CA ASP A 25 -6.41 -1.27 -2.16
C ASP A 25 -5.63 -2.60 -2.20
N TRP A 26 -4.51 -2.68 -1.46
CA TRP A 26 -3.78 -3.92 -1.26
C TRP A 26 -4.66 -5.05 -0.72
N GLY A 27 -5.44 -4.77 0.32
CA GLY A 27 -6.31 -5.76 0.97
C GLY A 27 -7.46 -6.21 0.07
N ILE A 28 -8.10 -5.31 -0.69
CA ILE A 28 -9.17 -5.64 -1.63
C ILE A 28 -8.64 -6.61 -2.71
N HIS A 29 -7.46 -6.35 -3.25
CA HIS A 29 -6.86 -7.28 -4.21
C HIS A 29 -6.62 -8.67 -3.61
N LEU A 30 -6.12 -8.75 -2.39
CA LEU A 30 -5.91 -10.03 -1.71
C LEU A 30 -7.23 -10.75 -1.41
N ALA A 31 -8.25 -10.04 -0.93
CA ALA A 31 -9.58 -10.61 -0.70
C ALA A 31 -10.17 -11.21 -1.98
N ARG A 32 -10.07 -10.49 -3.11
CA ARG A 32 -10.50 -10.98 -4.43
C ARG A 32 -9.68 -12.18 -4.92
N MET A 33 -8.46 -12.36 -4.43
CA MET A 33 -7.62 -13.55 -4.68
C MET A 33 -7.82 -14.66 -3.64
N GLY A 34 -8.85 -14.55 -2.79
CA GLY A 34 -9.25 -15.59 -1.84
C GLY A 34 -8.47 -15.61 -0.53
N VAL A 35 -7.77 -14.54 -0.19
CA VAL A 35 -7.10 -14.39 1.11
C VAL A 35 -8.08 -13.77 2.12
N SER A 36 -8.10 -14.27 3.36
CA SER A 36 -8.85 -13.63 4.44
C SER A 36 -8.14 -12.35 4.86
N VAL A 37 -8.85 -11.23 4.86
CA VAL A 37 -8.31 -9.89 5.13
C VAL A 37 -9.12 -9.19 6.21
N SER A 38 -8.44 -8.52 7.12
CA SER A 38 -9.03 -7.69 8.17
C SER A 38 -8.55 -6.26 8.06
N ALA A 39 -9.40 -5.30 8.42
CA ALA A 39 -9.06 -3.88 8.48
C ALA A 39 -8.97 -3.40 9.92
N VAL A 40 -7.80 -2.90 10.32
CA VAL A 40 -7.58 -2.25 11.62
C VAL A 40 -7.28 -0.78 11.36
N SER A 41 -8.23 0.10 11.61
CA SER A 41 -8.14 1.53 11.29
C SER A 41 -9.28 2.31 11.94
N VAL A 42 -9.50 3.55 11.51
CA VAL A 42 -10.61 4.40 11.95
C VAL A 42 -11.23 5.13 10.77
N VAL A 43 -12.53 5.32 10.83
CA VAL A 43 -13.30 6.22 9.96
C VAL A 43 -14.11 7.19 10.80
N GLY A 44 -14.48 8.33 10.23
CA GLY A 44 -15.36 9.29 10.85
C GLY A 44 -16.81 8.81 10.84
N LYS A 45 -17.63 9.47 11.67
CA LYS A 45 -19.07 9.26 11.70
C LYS A 45 -19.75 10.16 10.67
N ASP A 46 -19.45 9.88 9.43
CA ASP A 46 -19.91 10.62 8.26
C ASP A 46 -20.26 9.69 7.09
N GLU A 47 -20.78 10.26 6.00
CA GLU A 47 -21.14 9.51 4.79
C GLU A 47 -19.94 8.75 4.18
N TYR A 48 -18.73 9.29 4.32
CA TYR A 48 -17.53 8.66 3.79
C TYR A 48 -17.13 7.44 4.61
N GLY A 49 -17.23 7.53 5.94
CA GLY A 49 -17.01 6.40 6.84
C GLY A 49 -17.99 5.26 6.58
N ASP A 50 -19.26 5.59 6.39
CA ASP A 50 -20.28 4.59 6.05
C ASP A 50 -19.95 3.90 4.72
N LYS A 51 -19.62 4.65 3.66
CA LYS A 51 -19.24 4.10 2.35
C LYS A 51 -17.98 3.22 2.43
N MET A 52 -16.98 3.61 3.23
CA MET A 52 -15.78 2.79 3.43
C MET A 52 -16.16 1.44 4.06
N ARG A 53 -16.93 1.46 5.12
CA ARG A 53 -17.37 0.25 5.82
C ARG A 53 -18.20 -0.67 4.92
N GLU A 54 -19.13 -0.09 4.17
CA GLU A 54 -19.95 -0.84 3.21
C GLU A 54 -19.09 -1.50 2.11
N ALA A 55 -18.14 -0.77 1.55
CA ALA A 55 -17.24 -1.30 0.52
C ALA A 55 -16.37 -2.44 1.03
N LEU A 56 -15.73 -2.28 2.20
CA LEU A 56 -14.89 -3.33 2.78
C LEU A 56 -15.70 -4.57 3.17
N ALA A 57 -16.89 -4.38 3.74
CA ALA A 57 -17.78 -5.50 4.05
C ALA A 57 -18.23 -6.24 2.78
N ALA A 58 -18.50 -5.52 1.68
CA ALA A 58 -18.85 -6.12 0.39
C ALA A 58 -17.72 -6.94 -0.23
N GLU A 59 -16.46 -6.55 0.00
CA GLU A 59 -15.25 -7.29 -0.41
C GLU A 59 -14.88 -8.42 0.57
N GLY A 60 -15.67 -8.62 1.64
CA GLY A 60 -15.49 -9.74 2.56
C GLY A 60 -14.44 -9.51 3.66
N PHE A 61 -14.07 -8.26 3.94
CA PHE A 61 -13.16 -7.95 5.04
C PHE A 61 -13.81 -8.20 6.41
N ASP A 62 -13.01 -8.65 7.36
CA ASP A 62 -13.35 -8.44 8.77
C ASP A 62 -13.10 -6.97 9.13
N ILE A 63 -14.17 -6.26 9.41
CA ILE A 63 -14.18 -4.85 9.80
C ILE A 63 -14.46 -4.64 11.29
N SER A 64 -14.34 -5.68 12.11
CA SER A 64 -14.62 -5.60 13.56
C SER A 64 -13.71 -4.60 14.28
N HIS A 65 -12.51 -4.35 13.76
CA HIS A 65 -11.54 -3.39 14.26
C HIS A 65 -11.42 -2.12 13.39
N LEU A 66 -12.37 -1.88 12.48
CA LEU A 66 -12.52 -0.61 11.80
C LEU A 66 -13.41 0.29 12.67
N ARG A 67 -12.78 1.09 13.53
CA ARG A 67 -13.47 1.96 14.48
C ARG A 67 -14.19 3.09 13.78
N VAL A 68 -15.30 3.54 14.39
CA VAL A 68 -16.03 4.74 13.98
C VAL A 68 -15.93 5.77 15.11
N GLU A 69 -15.35 6.94 14.82
CA GLU A 69 -15.15 8.00 15.79
C GLU A 69 -15.90 9.28 15.39
N ASP A 70 -16.24 10.12 16.36
CA ASP A 70 -16.87 11.42 16.09
C ASP A 70 -15.86 12.34 15.38
N GLY A 71 -16.18 12.77 14.16
CA GLY A 71 -15.35 13.59 13.30
C GLY A 71 -15.44 13.15 11.84
N ASP A 72 -14.63 13.78 10.99
CA ASP A 72 -14.62 13.52 9.56
C ASP A 72 -13.67 12.36 9.21
N THR A 73 -14.08 11.54 8.25
CA THR A 73 -13.22 10.51 7.66
C THR A 73 -12.06 11.16 6.90
N SER A 74 -10.88 10.55 6.97
CA SER A 74 -9.71 11.02 6.22
C SER A 74 -9.96 11.03 4.71
N VAL A 75 -9.60 12.12 4.03
CA VAL A 75 -9.82 12.33 2.59
C VAL A 75 -8.52 12.77 1.92
N MET A 76 -8.20 12.16 0.77
CA MET A 76 -7.14 12.60 -0.12
C MET A 76 -7.75 13.23 -1.37
N LEU A 77 -7.49 14.52 -1.58
CA LEU A 77 -7.87 15.20 -2.81
C LEU A 77 -6.80 14.97 -3.88
N MET A 78 -7.24 14.56 -5.06
CA MET A 78 -6.35 14.32 -6.18
C MET A 78 -6.86 14.94 -7.47
N ALA A 79 -5.94 15.22 -8.40
CA ALA A 79 -6.24 15.51 -9.79
C ALA A 79 -5.52 14.52 -10.71
N LEU A 80 -6.02 14.40 -11.94
CA LEU A 80 -5.27 13.72 -13.01
C LEU A 80 -4.54 14.79 -13.84
N LYS A 81 -3.21 14.67 -13.90
CA LYS A 81 -2.38 15.38 -14.85
C LYS A 81 -2.45 14.64 -16.18
N ASP A 82 -2.66 15.39 -17.26
CA ASP A 82 -2.77 14.85 -18.62
C ASP A 82 -3.82 13.73 -18.77
N GLY A 83 -4.77 13.67 -17.82
CA GLY A 83 -5.87 12.70 -17.83
C GLY A 83 -5.51 11.30 -17.33
N VAL A 84 -4.29 11.05 -16.92
CA VAL A 84 -3.78 9.70 -16.53
C VAL A 84 -3.00 9.74 -15.22
N ASP A 85 -2.01 10.62 -15.08
CA ASP A 85 -1.13 10.63 -13.93
C ASP A 85 -1.76 11.36 -12.74
N ARG A 86 -1.68 10.73 -11.57
CA ARG A 86 -2.20 11.29 -10.33
C ARG A 86 -1.33 12.42 -9.80
N VAL A 87 -1.97 13.48 -9.31
CA VAL A 87 -1.35 14.54 -8.54
C VAL A 87 -2.10 14.70 -7.23
N HIS A 88 -1.40 14.54 -6.11
CA HIS A 88 -1.95 14.82 -4.78
C HIS A 88 -2.09 16.33 -4.61
N LEU A 89 -3.29 16.79 -4.26
CA LEU A 89 -3.59 18.19 -4.04
C LEU A 89 -3.60 18.53 -2.56
N GLU A 90 -4.36 17.77 -1.76
CA GLU A 90 -4.56 18.03 -0.34
C GLU A 90 -4.87 16.72 0.39
N ALA A 91 -4.34 16.59 1.59
CA ALA A 91 -4.69 15.52 2.53
C ALA A 91 -5.43 16.12 3.73
N ILE A 92 -6.62 15.62 4.00
CA ILE A 92 -7.43 15.95 5.17
C ILE A 92 -7.40 14.71 6.05
N ASP A 93 -6.69 14.79 7.18
CA ASP A 93 -6.45 13.59 8.00
C ASP A 93 -7.69 13.19 8.83
N GLY A 94 -8.57 14.14 9.17
CA GLY A 94 -9.77 13.83 9.95
C GLY A 94 -9.45 13.05 11.23
N VAL A 95 -10.27 12.04 11.54
CA VAL A 95 -10.06 11.19 12.74
C VAL A 95 -8.76 10.37 12.68
N MET A 96 -8.12 10.24 11.50
CA MET A 96 -6.81 9.58 11.38
C MET A 96 -5.68 10.35 12.06
N GLU A 97 -5.78 11.67 12.22
CA GLU A 97 -4.73 12.50 12.83
C GLU A 97 -4.36 12.00 14.24
N THR A 98 -5.37 11.62 15.00
CA THR A 98 -5.22 11.18 16.39
C THR A 98 -5.35 9.68 16.58
N TYR A 99 -5.65 8.94 15.50
CA TYR A 99 -5.80 7.48 15.59
C TYR A 99 -4.52 6.81 16.07
N ARG A 100 -4.70 5.85 16.98
CA ARG A 100 -3.67 4.87 17.38
C ARG A 100 -4.37 3.54 17.64
N PRO A 101 -3.79 2.40 17.21
CA PRO A 101 -4.26 1.09 17.62
C PRO A 101 -4.24 0.98 19.15
N ASN A 102 -5.36 0.59 19.74
CA ASN A 102 -5.46 0.34 21.17
C ASN A 102 -5.01 -1.10 21.52
N GLU A 103 -5.07 -1.50 22.78
CA GLU A 103 -4.62 -2.83 23.22
C GLU A 103 -5.40 -3.98 22.56
N ASP A 104 -6.70 -3.78 22.31
CA ASP A 104 -7.57 -4.75 21.65
C ASP A 104 -7.23 -4.87 20.17
N ASP A 105 -7.03 -3.73 19.48
CA ASP A 105 -6.54 -3.69 18.10
C ASP A 105 -5.17 -4.40 17.96
N ARG A 106 -4.24 -4.15 18.88
CA ARG A 106 -2.91 -4.76 18.88
C ARG A 106 -2.99 -6.28 19.06
N ALA A 107 -3.83 -6.75 19.98
CA ALA A 107 -4.05 -8.19 20.19
C ALA A 107 -4.62 -8.82 18.92
N PHE A 108 -5.61 -8.19 18.30
CA PHE A 108 -6.22 -8.65 17.06
C PHE A 108 -5.24 -8.67 15.88
N ILE A 109 -4.39 -7.65 15.72
CA ILE A 109 -3.34 -7.62 14.69
C ILE A 109 -2.43 -8.86 14.85
N LEU A 110 -2.07 -9.22 16.07
CA LEU A 110 -1.21 -10.39 16.34
C LEU A 110 -1.87 -11.75 16.09
N GLU A 111 -3.15 -11.81 15.77
CA GLU A 111 -3.81 -13.05 15.31
C GLU A 111 -3.51 -13.34 13.82
N HIS A 112 -3.00 -12.35 13.06
CA HIS A 112 -2.72 -12.48 11.64
C HIS A 112 -1.28 -12.91 11.36
N ASP A 113 -1.05 -13.62 10.26
CA ASP A 113 0.28 -14.08 9.85
C ASP A 113 1.07 -13.00 9.11
N ILE A 114 0.37 -12.18 8.33
CA ILE A 114 0.95 -11.10 7.52
C ILE A 114 0.30 -9.78 7.91
N ILE A 115 1.13 -8.78 8.14
CA ILE A 115 0.71 -7.43 8.47
C ILE A 115 1.21 -6.49 7.37
N HIS A 116 0.32 -5.68 6.81
CA HIS A 116 0.68 -4.63 5.87
C HIS A 116 0.46 -3.26 6.46
N THR A 117 1.42 -2.37 6.26
CA THR A 117 1.33 -0.95 6.62
C THR A 117 2.11 -0.06 5.66
N ASP A 118 1.92 1.23 5.82
CA ASP A 118 2.68 2.29 5.15
C ASP A 118 3.21 3.31 6.17
N LEU A 119 3.83 4.38 5.70
CA LEU A 119 4.36 5.46 6.55
C LEU A 119 3.26 6.30 7.25
N PHE A 120 2.00 6.16 6.86
CA PHE A 120 0.88 7.00 7.29
C PHE A 120 -0.14 6.28 8.18
N GLY A 121 0.09 5.00 8.46
CA GLY A 121 -0.85 4.16 9.24
C GLY A 121 -0.92 4.48 10.74
N ASN A 122 -0.09 5.41 11.25
CA ASN A 122 0.00 5.76 12.66
C ASN A 122 0.27 4.57 13.61
N CYS A 123 1.03 3.60 13.12
CA CYS A 123 1.34 2.35 13.83
C CYS A 123 2.82 1.92 13.71
N LEU A 124 3.69 2.82 13.27
CA LEU A 124 5.12 2.49 13.05
C LEU A 124 5.86 2.11 14.34
N ASP A 125 5.40 2.60 15.48
CA ASP A 125 5.89 2.24 16.80
C ASP A 125 5.56 0.80 17.20
N LEU A 126 4.66 0.12 16.49
CA LEU A 126 4.30 -1.29 16.69
C LEU A 126 5.14 -2.26 15.84
N LEU A 127 5.92 -1.78 14.88
CA LEU A 127 6.76 -2.63 14.02
C LEU A 127 7.67 -3.59 14.82
N PRO A 128 8.36 -3.14 15.90
CA PRO A 128 9.16 -4.04 16.73
C PRO A 128 8.34 -5.16 17.35
N GLU A 129 7.12 -4.87 17.84
CA GLU A 129 6.24 -5.86 18.43
C GLU A 129 5.82 -6.93 17.43
N TRP A 130 5.46 -6.53 16.22
CA TRP A 130 5.07 -7.47 15.16
C TRP A 130 6.23 -8.37 14.74
N HIS A 131 7.41 -7.78 14.57
CA HIS A 131 8.63 -8.51 14.25
C HIS A 131 8.98 -9.51 15.35
N ASP A 132 8.97 -9.09 16.64
CA ASP A 132 9.29 -9.95 17.78
C ASP A 132 8.27 -11.07 17.96
N ALA A 133 7.02 -10.85 17.56
CA ALA A 133 5.97 -11.86 17.52
C ALA A 133 6.08 -12.80 16.30
N GLY A 134 7.10 -12.64 15.44
CA GLY A 134 7.36 -13.48 14.27
C GLY A 134 6.35 -13.29 13.14
N LYS A 135 5.74 -12.13 13.05
CA LYS A 135 4.81 -11.79 11.95
C LYS A 135 5.58 -11.43 10.70
N THR A 136 5.02 -11.76 9.55
CA THR A 136 5.56 -11.28 8.28
C THR A 136 5.07 -9.85 8.03
N VAL A 137 5.98 -8.89 8.03
CA VAL A 137 5.66 -7.47 7.83
C VAL A 137 5.96 -7.06 6.39
N VAL A 138 4.93 -6.58 5.69
CA VAL A 138 5.00 -6.01 4.34
C VAL A 138 4.78 -4.51 4.48
N MET A 139 5.73 -3.69 4.05
CA MET A 139 5.62 -2.24 4.22
C MET A 139 5.88 -1.48 2.92
N ASP A 140 5.00 -0.52 2.64
CA ASP A 140 5.17 0.45 1.56
C ASP A 140 5.79 1.75 2.08
N PHE A 141 7.01 2.01 1.63
CA PHE A 141 7.73 3.26 1.88
C PHE A 141 7.46 4.31 0.78
N SER A 142 6.70 3.94 -0.24
CA SER A 142 6.35 4.82 -1.36
C SER A 142 7.58 5.53 -1.96
N VAL A 143 7.45 6.79 -2.30
CA VAL A 143 8.54 7.67 -2.80
C VAL A 143 9.38 8.30 -1.67
N PHE A 144 9.05 8.00 -0.42
CA PHE A 144 9.63 8.68 0.75
C PHE A 144 10.77 7.91 1.42
N SER A 145 11.19 6.78 0.85
CA SER A 145 12.19 5.91 1.48
C SER A 145 13.54 6.57 1.77
N GLN A 146 13.90 7.60 1.01
CA GLN A 146 15.13 8.40 1.17
C GLN A 146 14.89 9.76 1.84
N ASP A 147 13.65 10.10 2.15
CA ASP A 147 13.31 11.36 2.78
C ASP A 147 13.67 11.33 4.29
N PRO A 148 14.56 12.21 4.77
CA PRO A 148 14.99 12.23 6.17
C PRO A 148 13.84 12.46 7.16
N GLU A 149 12.75 13.10 6.73
CA GLU A 149 11.59 13.38 7.59
C GLU A 149 10.93 12.10 8.10
N TYR A 150 10.92 11.04 7.27
CA TYR A 150 10.29 9.77 7.62
C TYR A 150 11.22 8.80 8.34
N ALA A 151 12.53 9.07 8.38
CA ALA A 151 13.53 8.26 9.07
C ALA A 151 13.40 6.74 8.78
N CYS A 152 13.18 6.38 7.52
CA CYS A 152 12.82 5.02 7.08
C CYS A 152 13.83 3.95 7.50
N GLU A 153 15.11 4.30 7.65
CA GLU A 153 16.16 3.40 8.15
C GLU A 153 15.83 2.81 9.53
N ASN A 154 15.06 3.53 10.36
CA ASN A 154 14.66 3.04 11.68
C ASN A 154 13.57 1.95 11.59
N HIS A 155 12.93 1.80 10.45
CA HIS A 155 11.81 0.88 10.25
C HIS A 155 12.22 -0.39 9.51
N PHE A 156 13.20 -0.33 8.61
CA PHE A 156 13.70 -1.50 7.87
C PHE A 156 14.03 -2.71 8.74
N PRO A 157 14.62 -2.58 9.95
CA PRO A 157 14.97 -3.71 10.80
C PRO A 157 13.79 -4.62 11.20
N TYR A 158 12.55 -4.11 11.08
CA TYR A 158 11.34 -4.80 11.52
C TYR A 158 10.42 -5.22 10.37
N VAL A 159 10.90 -5.09 9.12
CA VAL A 159 10.12 -5.35 7.90
C VAL A 159 10.71 -6.54 7.16
N ASP A 160 9.88 -7.46 6.69
CA ASP A 160 10.31 -8.60 5.87
C ASP A 160 10.36 -8.27 4.38
N TYR A 161 9.38 -7.50 3.89
CA TYR A 161 9.27 -7.08 2.49
C TYR A 161 9.07 -5.57 2.43
N ALA A 162 10.12 -4.86 2.01
CA ALA A 162 10.12 -3.41 1.89
C ALA A 162 9.87 -2.99 0.44
N PHE A 163 8.84 -2.18 0.20
CA PHE A 163 8.52 -1.64 -1.12
C PHE A 163 8.80 -0.16 -1.17
N MET A 164 9.41 0.28 -2.27
CA MET A 164 9.81 1.65 -2.52
C MET A 164 9.49 2.00 -3.98
N SER A 165 9.25 3.28 -4.28
CA SER A 165 8.91 3.74 -5.61
C SER A 165 9.92 4.78 -6.10
N PHE A 166 10.42 4.59 -7.32
CA PHE A 166 11.41 5.45 -7.96
C PHE A 166 11.08 5.64 -9.44
N GLU A 167 11.78 6.57 -10.10
CA GLU A 167 11.59 6.84 -11.52
C GLU A 167 12.55 6.06 -12.42
N ASP A 168 13.80 5.86 -11.95
CA ASP A 168 14.89 5.31 -12.74
C ASP A 168 15.69 4.26 -11.97
N ASP A 169 16.15 3.23 -12.72
CA ASP A 169 17.16 2.29 -12.23
C ASP A 169 18.56 2.90 -12.43
N THR A 170 19.11 3.40 -11.36
CA THR A 170 20.46 3.99 -11.32
C THR A 170 21.37 3.21 -10.38
N PRO A 171 22.71 3.33 -10.52
CA PRO A 171 23.63 2.73 -9.56
C PRO A 171 23.34 3.16 -8.12
N GLU A 172 22.98 4.43 -7.91
CA GLU A 172 22.68 5.01 -6.59
C GLU A 172 21.39 4.39 -6.02
N LEU A 173 20.38 4.15 -6.87
CA LEU A 173 19.19 3.44 -6.45
C LEU A 173 19.50 2.00 -6.04
N ARG A 174 20.30 1.29 -6.83
CA ARG A 174 20.70 -0.09 -6.49
C ARG A 174 21.49 -0.14 -5.17
N ASP A 175 22.33 0.85 -4.92
CA ASP A 175 23.04 0.97 -3.66
C ASP A 175 22.07 1.23 -2.49
N TRP A 176 21.05 2.06 -2.69
CA TRP A 176 20.00 2.29 -1.69
C TRP A 176 19.16 1.04 -1.42
N VAL A 177 18.72 0.32 -2.45
CA VAL A 177 17.95 -0.93 -2.29
C VAL A 177 18.77 -1.98 -1.54
N ARG A 178 20.07 -2.07 -1.83
CA ARG A 178 20.99 -2.95 -1.09
C ARG A 178 21.10 -2.53 0.38
N HIS A 179 21.32 -1.24 0.64
CA HIS A 179 21.40 -0.69 1.97
C HIS A 179 20.12 -0.94 2.77
N ALA A 180 18.94 -0.68 2.18
CA ALA A 180 17.67 -0.96 2.83
C ALA A 180 17.52 -2.44 3.22
N GLN A 181 17.94 -3.36 2.33
CA GLN A 181 17.90 -4.79 2.62
C GLN A 181 18.89 -5.20 3.72
N GLU A 182 20.10 -4.64 3.73
CA GLU A 182 21.12 -4.91 4.76
C GLU A 182 20.67 -4.49 6.17
N LEU A 183 19.72 -3.55 6.27
CA LEU A 183 19.14 -3.10 7.54
C LEU A 183 18.12 -4.06 8.13
N GLY A 184 17.54 -5.00 7.34
CA GLY A 184 16.61 -5.97 7.93
C GLY A 184 15.74 -6.77 6.96
N PRO A 185 15.15 -6.19 5.91
CA PRO A 185 14.22 -6.90 5.05
C PRO A 185 14.81 -8.16 4.42
N ARG A 186 14.00 -9.21 4.30
CA ARG A 186 14.36 -10.39 3.49
C ARG A 186 14.50 -10.02 2.02
N VAL A 187 13.62 -9.10 1.57
CA VAL A 187 13.64 -8.59 0.19
C VAL A 187 13.29 -7.11 0.22
N ALA A 188 14.13 -6.29 -0.42
CA ALA A 188 13.84 -4.90 -0.73
C ALA A 188 13.49 -4.77 -2.22
N VAL A 189 12.37 -4.14 -2.53
CA VAL A 189 11.81 -4.00 -3.87
C VAL A 189 11.67 -2.52 -4.23
N ALA A 190 12.17 -2.13 -5.39
CA ALA A 190 11.91 -0.83 -5.97
C ALA A 190 11.06 -0.98 -7.26
N THR A 191 9.90 -0.34 -7.27
CA THR A 191 9.07 -0.19 -8.47
C THR A 191 9.51 1.05 -9.24
N LEU A 192 9.54 0.97 -10.57
CA LEU A 192 10.13 1.96 -11.48
C LEU A 192 9.12 2.44 -12.54
N GLY A 193 7.82 2.41 -12.19
CA GLY A 193 6.75 2.76 -13.10
C GLY A 193 6.80 1.95 -14.40
N GLU A 194 6.87 2.62 -15.54
CA GLU A 194 6.91 1.99 -16.85
C GLU A 194 8.20 1.21 -17.14
N LYS A 195 9.20 1.31 -16.29
CA LYS A 195 10.49 0.58 -16.42
C LYS A 195 10.48 -0.76 -15.68
N GLY A 196 9.38 -1.08 -14.99
CA GLY A 196 9.24 -2.35 -14.27
C GLY A 196 9.64 -2.25 -12.80
N SER A 197 10.41 -3.21 -12.33
CA SER A 197 10.84 -3.27 -10.93
C SER A 197 12.16 -4.02 -10.78
N ILE A 198 12.87 -3.71 -9.69
CA ILE A 198 14.03 -4.47 -9.20
C ILE A 198 13.79 -4.94 -7.79
N ALA A 199 14.38 -6.06 -7.40
CA ALA A 199 14.38 -6.57 -6.04
C ALA A 199 15.77 -7.07 -5.66
N TYR A 200 16.13 -6.98 -4.37
CA TYR A 200 17.37 -7.49 -3.82
C TYR A 200 17.09 -8.35 -2.58
N ASP A 201 17.69 -9.54 -2.52
CA ASP A 201 17.46 -10.53 -1.46
C ASP A 201 18.66 -10.73 -0.51
N GLY A 202 19.65 -9.86 -0.62
CA GLY A 202 20.92 -9.98 0.11
C GLY A 202 22.01 -10.70 -0.67
N GLU A 203 21.67 -11.43 -1.73
CA GLU A 203 22.64 -12.16 -2.58
C GLU A 203 22.73 -11.56 -3.99
N ARG A 204 21.57 -11.25 -4.60
CA ARG A 204 21.51 -10.78 -5.99
C ARG A 204 20.32 -9.87 -6.25
N PHE A 205 20.44 -9.09 -7.31
CA PHE A 205 19.32 -8.37 -7.90
C PHE A 205 18.50 -9.25 -8.84
N TYR A 206 17.21 -9.06 -8.79
CA TYR A 206 16.22 -9.55 -9.74
C TYR A 206 15.61 -8.37 -10.47
N GLU A 207 15.26 -8.55 -11.71
CA GLU A 207 14.64 -7.53 -12.56
C GLU A 207 13.36 -8.10 -13.18
N CYS A 208 12.30 -7.32 -13.16
CA CYS A 208 11.05 -7.67 -13.80
C CYS A 208 10.58 -6.49 -14.64
N GLY A 209 10.42 -6.72 -15.95
CA GLY A 209 9.82 -5.73 -16.84
C GLY A 209 8.32 -5.57 -16.57
N ILE A 210 7.72 -4.54 -17.18
CA ILE A 210 6.27 -4.35 -17.13
C ILE A 210 5.55 -5.47 -17.88
N VAL A 211 4.32 -5.76 -17.44
CA VAL A 211 3.31 -6.44 -18.25
C VAL A 211 2.51 -5.35 -18.96
N PRO A 212 2.51 -5.28 -20.30
CA PRO A 212 1.81 -4.21 -21.01
C PRO A 212 0.30 -4.25 -20.73
N ALA A 213 -0.28 -3.12 -20.36
CA ALA A 213 -1.73 -2.95 -20.34
C ALA A 213 -2.25 -2.64 -21.75
N GLU A 214 -3.47 -3.07 -22.09
CA GLU A 214 -4.07 -2.71 -23.39
C GLU A 214 -4.24 -1.19 -23.54
N LYS A 215 -4.52 -0.52 -22.45
CA LYS A 215 -4.58 0.95 -22.31
C LYS A 215 -4.24 1.34 -20.89
N VAL A 216 -3.70 2.54 -20.71
CA VAL A 216 -3.53 3.15 -19.40
C VAL A 216 -4.67 4.17 -19.23
N VAL A 217 -5.47 3.99 -18.17
CA VAL A 217 -6.62 4.84 -17.84
C VAL A 217 -6.33 5.68 -16.61
N ASN A 218 -5.72 5.05 -15.58
CA ASN A 218 -5.41 5.70 -14.32
C ASN A 218 -4.27 4.91 -13.64
N THR A 219 -3.27 5.61 -13.12
CA THR A 219 -2.12 4.99 -12.43
C THR A 219 -2.32 4.85 -10.92
N VAL A 220 -3.48 5.27 -10.41
CA VAL A 220 -3.84 5.10 -9.00
C VAL A 220 -3.95 3.61 -8.66
N GLY A 221 -3.42 3.22 -7.50
CA GLY A 221 -3.44 1.82 -7.06
C GLY A 221 -2.44 0.90 -7.77
N ALA A 222 -1.63 1.41 -8.73
CA ALA A 222 -0.64 0.59 -9.43
C ALA A 222 0.41 0.00 -8.47
N GLY A 223 0.89 0.79 -7.50
CA GLY A 223 1.82 0.35 -6.46
C GLY A 223 1.17 -0.66 -5.54
N ASP A 224 -0.01 -0.32 -5.00
CA ASP A 224 -0.73 -1.16 -4.04
C ASP A 224 -1.09 -2.53 -4.65
N SER A 225 -1.53 -2.52 -5.90
CA SER A 225 -1.81 -3.76 -6.64
C SER A 225 -0.55 -4.58 -6.92
N TYR A 226 0.60 -3.92 -7.23
CA TYR A 226 1.87 -4.62 -7.37
C TYR A 226 2.25 -5.31 -6.05
N ILE A 227 2.19 -4.59 -4.92
CA ILE A 227 2.48 -5.14 -3.60
C ILE A 227 1.53 -6.29 -3.27
N ALA A 228 0.23 -6.16 -3.57
CA ALA A 228 -0.76 -7.22 -3.35
C ALA A 228 -0.45 -8.48 -4.16
N GLY A 229 -0.14 -8.34 -5.45
CA GLY A 229 0.24 -9.47 -6.32
C GLY A 229 1.52 -10.14 -5.86
N PHE A 230 2.54 -9.37 -5.47
CA PHE A 230 3.77 -9.89 -4.89
C PHE A 230 3.50 -10.64 -3.59
N THR A 231 2.73 -10.04 -2.67
CA THR A 231 2.36 -10.67 -1.38
C THR A 231 1.59 -11.97 -1.59
N LYS A 232 0.67 -12.02 -2.58
CA LYS A 232 -0.01 -13.27 -2.93
C LYS A 232 0.98 -14.35 -3.38
N GLY A 233 1.99 -13.98 -4.16
CA GLY A 233 3.07 -14.88 -4.53
C GLY A 233 3.84 -15.41 -3.30
N VAL A 234 4.12 -14.55 -2.33
CA VAL A 234 4.75 -14.97 -1.05
C VAL A 234 3.86 -15.96 -0.29
N ILE A 235 2.56 -15.69 -0.18
CA ILE A 235 1.58 -16.59 0.45
C ILE A 235 1.56 -17.96 -0.25
N ASP A 236 1.65 -17.98 -1.56
CA ASP A 236 1.66 -19.20 -2.37
C ASP A 236 3.02 -19.91 -2.38
N GLY A 237 4.04 -19.36 -1.72
CA GLY A 237 5.38 -19.94 -1.64
C GLY A 237 6.18 -19.85 -2.94
N LEU A 238 5.89 -18.88 -3.78
CA LEU A 238 6.61 -18.63 -5.03
C LEU A 238 8.00 -18.04 -4.77
N ASP A 239 8.89 -18.19 -5.74
CA ASP A 239 10.19 -17.51 -5.72
C ASP A 239 10.05 -15.99 -6.05
N ILE A 240 11.09 -15.22 -5.78
CA ILE A 240 11.06 -13.76 -5.96
C ILE A 240 10.70 -13.35 -7.39
N PRO A 241 11.31 -13.91 -8.46
CA PRO A 241 10.90 -13.59 -9.83
C PRO A 241 9.42 -13.83 -10.11
N ALA A 242 8.85 -14.91 -9.58
CA ALA A 242 7.45 -15.22 -9.77
C ALA A 242 6.54 -14.27 -8.96
N CYS A 243 6.95 -13.87 -7.74
CA CYS A 243 6.26 -12.85 -6.96
C CYS A 243 6.26 -11.49 -7.68
N MET A 244 7.41 -11.06 -8.21
CA MET A 244 7.53 -9.81 -8.98
C MET A 244 6.63 -9.84 -10.22
N LYS A 245 6.59 -10.97 -10.92
CA LYS A 245 5.73 -11.15 -12.10
C LYS A 245 4.26 -11.07 -11.73
N ALA A 246 3.83 -11.71 -10.64
CA ALA A 246 2.46 -11.65 -10.14
C ALA A 246 2.05 -10.20 -9.80
N GLY A 247 2.96 -9.44 -9.17
CA GLY A 247 2.79 -8.00 -8.93
C GLY A 247 2.62 -7.20 -10.22
N ALA A 248 3.50 -7.40 -11.20
CA ALA A 248 3.44 -6.71 -12.50
C ALA A 248 2.15 -7.05 -13.29
N GLU A 249 1.70 -8.30 -13.25
CA GLU A 249 0.46 -8.74 -13.91
C GLU A 249 -0.79 -8.12 -13.27
N LEU A 250 -0.82 -7.99 -11.94
CA LEU A 250 -1.93 -7.36 -11.24
C LEU A 250 -1.96 -5.86 -11.48
N SER A 251 -0.82 -5.19 -11.36
CA SER A 251 -0.67 -3.76 -11.64
C SER A 251 -1.10 -3.41 -13.06
N SER A 252 -0.68 -4.20 -14.06
CA SER A 252 -1.09 -4.03 -15.47
C SER A 252 -2.62 -4.04 -15.67
N ARG A 253 -3.32 -4.89 -14.93
CA ARG A 253 -4.80 -4.95 -14.98
C ARG A 253 -5.42 -3.70 -14.36
N VAL A 254 -4.91 -3.27 -13.22
CA VAL A 254 -5.46 -2.14 -12.45
C VAL A 254 -5.34 -0.83 -13.21
N ILE A 255 -4.19 -0.53 -13.82
CA ILE A 255 -4.01 0.70 -14.59
C ILE A 255 -4.89 0.79 -15.85
N GLY A 256 -5.49 -0.31 -16.27
CA GLY A 256 -6.47 -0.38 -17.35
C GLY A 256 -7.88 0.05 -16.97
N SER A 257 -8.16 0.25 -15.67
CA SER A 257 -9.44 0.70 -15.13
C SER A 257 -9.34 2.09 -14.50
N PHE A 258 -10.49 2.69 -14.19
CA PHE A 258 -10.51 3.99 -13.53
C PHE A 258 -10.37 3.85 -12.01
N GLU A 259 -10.97 2.82 -11.45
CA GLU A 259 -10.90 2.51 -10.02
C GLU A 259 -9.60 1.75 -9.70
N PRO A 260 -9.01 1.93 -8.48
CA PRO A 260 -7.71 1.36 -8.10
C PRO A 260 -7.76 -0.15 -7.81
N TYR A 261 -8.96 -0.78 -7.91
CA TYR A 261 -9.17 -2.20 -7.64
C TYR A 261 -10.34 -2.83 -8.40
#